data_8d4309b87507ad15421d0b34b05cc834
#
_entry.id   8d4309b87507ad15421d0b34b05cc834
#
_cell.length_a   1.000
_cell.length_b   1.000
_cell.length_c   1.000
_cell.angle_alpha   90.00
_cell.angle_beta   90.00
_cell.angle_gamma   90.00
#
_symmetry.space_group_name_H-M   'P 1'
#
loop_
_entity.id
_entity.type
_entity.pdbx_description
1 polymer ?
#
loop_
_entity_poly.entity_id
_entity_poly.type
_entity_poly.pdbx_seq_one_letter_code
_entity_poly.pdbx_strand_id
1 'polypeptide(L)'
;MGGVGIIAFMNTLLQVWPIPAFDDNYIWAIHDGESALVVDPGDADPVLDYLADSGLNLKGVVITHHHADHVGGILKLLNELGTDIPVYGPRGENIPGRTQLVKEGDVLEISAPRISLKALEVPGHTLSHIAYFANMQANVVEPMLFCGDTLFASGCGRLFEGTPTQMSQSLDKFKSLPKNTLVYCTHEYTLSNIRFALAVEPNNVNLISWSERAKELRD
;
A
#
# COMPACT_ATOMS: atom_id res chain seq x y z
N MET A 1 7.76 -6.86 49.67
CA MET A 1 6.61 -6.41 48.89
C MET A 1 7.15 -5.94 47.54
N GLY A 2 7.10 -6.82 46.56
CA GLY A 2 7.57 -6.53 45.20
C GLY A 2 6.46 -5.87 44.39
N GLY A 3 6.66 -4.62 44.01
CA GLY A 3 5.78 -3.93 43.08
C GLY A 3 5.94 -4.50 41.69
N VAL A 4 4.92 -5.17 41.18
CA VAL A 4 4.82 -5.56 39.77
C VAL A 4 4.50 -4.27 38.98
N GLY A 5 5.55 -3.73 38.36
CA GLY A 5 5.37 -2.63 37.41
C GLY A 5 4.53 -3.09 36.24
N ILE A 6 3.29 -2.65 36.16
CA ILE A 6 2.47 -2.79 34.97
C ILE A 6 3.09 -1.85 33.92
N ILE A 7 3.88 -2.39 33.01
CA ILE A 7 4.29 -1.70 31.79
C ILE A 7 3.00 -1.61 30.95
N ALA A 8 2.30 -0.50 31.05
CA ALA A 8 1.24 -0.16 30.10
C ALA A 8 1.93 0.03 28.74
N PHE A 9 1.83 -0.96 27.86
CA PHE A 9 2.12 -0.75 26.44
C PHE A 9 1.09 0.27 25.95
N MET A 10 1.49 1.54 25.86
CA MET A 10 0.71 2.53 25.13
C MET A 10 0.67 2.04 23.68
N ASN A 11 -0.50 1.58 23.24
CA ASN A 11 -0.75 1.26 21.83
C ASN A 11 -0.65 2.59 21.06
N THR A 12 0.53 2.87 20.51
CA THR A 12 0.72 4.01 19.61
C THR A 12 -0.08 3.76 18.36
N LEU A 13 -0.92 4.73 17.96
CA LEU A 13 -1.69 4.65 16.73
C LEU A 13 -0.73 4.60 15.54
N LEU A 14 -1.03 3.71 14.59
CA LEU A 14 -0.28 3.65 13.35
C LEU A 14 -0.55 4.88 12.50
N GLN A 15 0.51 5.38 11.91
CA GLN A 15 0.49 6.43 10.91
C GLN A 15 0.87 5.83 9.55
N VAL A 16 0.25 6.35 8.50
CA VAL A 16 0.62 6.01 7.12
C VAL A 16 1.05 7.28 6.43
N TRP A 17 2.27 7.29 5.92
CA TRP A 17 2.87 8.46 5.28
C TRP A 17 3.23 8.17 3.82
N PRO A 18 2.88 9.05 2.87
CA PRO A 18 3.31 8.94 1.49
C PRO A 18 4.76 9.40 1.36
N ILE A 19 5.60 8.60 0.75
CA ILE A 19 6.95 8.96 0.31
C ILE A 19 6.88 9.12 -1.21
N PRO A 20 6.93 10.34 -1.76
CA PRO A 20 6.91 10.56 -3.20
C PRO A 20 8.15 9.93 -3.87
N ALA A 21 7.95 9.27 -4.99
CA ALA A 21 9.01 8.70 -5.81
C ALA A 21 8.66 8.85 -7.30
N PHE A 22 9.68 8.92 -8.15
CA PHE A 22 9.53 9.14 -9.59
C PHE A 22 8.66 10.37 -9.91
N ASP A 23 7.84 10.30 -10.97
CA ASP A 23 6.98 11.40 -11.38
C ASP A 23 5.64 11.42 -10.64
N ASP A 24 5.10 10.26 -10.26
CA ASP A 24 3.74 10.14 -9.72
C ASP A 24 3.53 8.97 -8.73
N ASN A 25 4.60 8.25 -8.33
CA ASN A 25 4.49 7.14 -7.40
C ASN A 25 4.42 7.60 -5.94
N TYR A 26 3.63 6.88 -5.16
CA TYR A 26 3.63 6.90 -3.70
C TYR A 26 4.17 5.58 -3.16
N ILE A 27 5.28 5.63 -2.44
CA ILE A 27 5.73 4.56 -1.57
C ILE A 27 5.07 4.81 -0.20
N TRP A 28 4.44 3.80 0.40
CA TRP A 28 3.74 4.00 1.66
C TRP A 28 4.56 3.52 2.85
N ALA A 29 4.84 4.41 3.81
CA ALA A 29 5.44 4.07 5.09
C ALA A 29 4.35 3.93 6.15
N ILE A 30 4.24 2.74 6.76
CA ILE A 30 3.36 2.44 7.90
C ILE A 30 4.25 2.40 9.13
N HIS A 31 4.02 3.25 10.14
CA HIS A 31 4.91 3.33 11.30
C HIS A 31 4.18 3.65 12.61
N ASP A 32 4.82 3.32 13.73
CA ASP A 32 4.36 3.60 15.10
C ASP A 32 5.19 4.69 15.81
N GLY A 33 6.07 5.37 15.08
CA GLY A 33 7.00 6.39 15.59
C GLY A 33 8.39 5.85 15.93
N GLU A 34 8.61 4.53 15.88
CA GLU A 34 9.90 3.87 16.09
C GLU A 34 10.26 2.92 14.96
N SER A 35 9.30 2.09 14.56
CA SER A 35 9.44 1.05 13.55
C SER A 35 8.57 1.36 12.34
N ALA A 36 9.07 1.05 11.14
CA ALA A 36 8.39 1.24 9.88
C ALA A 36 8.29 -0.06 9.06
N LEU A 37 7.17 -0.19 8.36
CA LEU A 37 6.94 -1.13 7.27
C LEU A 37 6.75 -0.31 6.00
N VAL A 38 7.39 -0.68 4.90
CA VAL A 38 7.30 0.07 3.64
C VAL A 38 6.62 -0.79 2.58
N VAL A 39 5.67 -0.19 1.85
CA VAL A 39 4.93 -0.83 0.77
C VAL A 39 5.43 -0.29 -0.57
N ASP A 40 5.78 -1.19 -1.47
CA ASP A 40 6.20 -0.95 -2.87
C ASP A 40 7.33 0.08 -3.01
N PRO A 41 8.51 -0.14 -2.40
CA PRO A 41 9.65 0.76 -2.54
C PRO A 41 10.31 0.63 -3.92
N GLY A 42 9.74 1.28 -4.93
CA GLY A 42 10.29 1.29 -6.30
C GLY A 42 11.63 2.00 -6.39
N ASP A 43 11.86 3.01 -5.54
CA ASP A 43 13.14 3.70 -5.35
C ASP A 43 13.56 3.64 -3.88
N ALA A 44 14.84 3.38 -3.65
CA ALA A 44 15.38 3.30 -2.29
C ALA A 44 15.73 4.66 -1.70
N ASP A 45 16.18 5.61 -2.51
CA ASP A 45 16.73 6.88 -2.01
C ASP A 45 15.69 7.67 -1.20
N PRO A 46 14.47 7.94 -1.70
CA PRO A 46 13.47 8.66 -0.91
C PRO A 46 13.05 7.91 0.36
N VAL A 47 13.13 6.57 0.37
CA VAL A 47 12.86 5.76 1.57
C VAL A 47 13.97 5.93 2.60
N LEU A 48 15.24 5.85 2.18
CA LEU A 48 16.40 6.03 3.07
C LEU A 48 16.40 7.43 3.69
N ASP A 49 16.14 8.46 2.89
CA ASP A 49 16.04 9.84 3.36
C ASP A 49 14.92 10.00 4.39
N TYR A 50 13.72 9.47 4.09
CA TYR A 50 12.59 9.52 5.00
C TYR A 50 12.86 8.81 6.33
N LEU A 51 13.48 7.62 6.30
CA LEU A 51 13.83 6.87 7.52
C LEU A 51 14.88 7.61 8.34
N ALA A 52 15.88 8.21 7.70
CA ALA A 52 16.91 8.99 8.38
C ALA A 52 16.34 10.25 9.06
N ASP A 53 15.52 11.01 8.34
CA ASP A 53 14.90 12.26 8.82
C ASP A 53 13.91 12.02 9.96
N SER A 54 13.16 10.90 9.89
CA SER A 54 12.17 10.53 10.92
C SER A 54 12.74 9.72 12.09
N GLY A 55 13.96 9.19 11.97
CA GLY A 55 14.58 8.31 12.97
C GLY A 55 13.91 6.93 13.08
N LEU A 56 13.21 6.50 12.04
CA LEU A 56 12.48 5.23 12.00
C LEU A 56 13.38 4.07 11.60
N ASN A 57 13.10 2.89 12.16
CA ASN A 57 13.79 1.65 11.82
C ASN A 57 12.95 0.81 10.88
N LEU A 58 13.44 0.50 9.68
CA LEU A 58 12.75 -0.41 8.75
C LEU A 58 12.72 -1.84 9.31
N LYS A 59 11.53 -2.41 9.41
CA LYS A 59 11.28 -3.76 9.94
C LYS A 59 10.71 -4.74 8.92
N GLY A 60 10.34 -4.25 7.74
CA GLY A 60 9.84 -5.09 6.67
C GLY A 60 9.48 -4.31 5.42
N VAL A 61 9.43 -5.03 4.31
CA VAL A 61 8.99 -4.54 3.00
C VAL A 61 7.84 -5.40 2.53
N VAL A 62 6.78 -4.77 2.02
CA VAL A 62 5.57 -5.44 1.51
C VAL A 62 5.38 -5.05 0.05
N ILE A 63 5.23 -6.04 -0.83
CA ILE A 63 5.18 -5.84 -2.28
C ILE A 63 3.84 -6.32 -2.83
N THR A 64 3.20 -5.47 -3.61
CA THR A 64 1.94 -5.80 -4.28
C THR A 64 2.14 -6.59 -5.57
N HIS A 65 3.13 -6.23 -6.40
CA HIS A 65 3.44 -6.88 -7.66
C HIS A 65 4.87 -6.56 -8.15
N HIS A 66 5.30 -7.13 -9.27
CA HIS A 66 6.70 -7.18 -9.71
C HIS A 66 7.20 -6.02 -10.58
N HIS A 67 6.39 -5.03 -10.92
CA HIS A 67 6.85 -3.94 -11.79
C HIS A 67 8.00 -3.15 -11.15
N ALA A 68 8.89 -2.65 -11.99
CA ALA A 68 10.15 -2.07 -11.54
C ALA A 68 9.99 -0.88 -10.59
N ASP A 69 8.96 -0.09 -10.80
CA ASP A 69 8.60 1.07 -9.98
C ASP A 69 7.94 0.71 -8.62
N HIS A 70 7.78 -0.59 -8.33
CA HIS A 70 7.37 -1.14 -7.02
C HIS A 70 8.48 -1.91 -6.32
N VAL A 71 9.42 -2.49 -7.09
CA VAL A 71 10.44 -3.39 -6.52
C VAL A 71 11.87 -2.88 -6.67
N GLY A 72 12.11 -1.83 -7.46
CA GLY A 72 13.45 -1.40 -7.87
C GLY A 72 14.37 -1.00 -6.71
N GLY A 73 13.81 -0.49 -5.61
CA GLY A 73 14.56 -0.06 -4.43
C GLY A 73 14.93 -1.18 -3.46
N ILE A 74 14.31 -2.37 -3.54
CA ILE A 74 14.42 -3.41 -2.52
C ILE A 74 15.88 -3.79 -2.23
N LEU A 75 16.64 -4.15 -3.27
CA LEU A 75 18.01 -4.65 -3.07
C LEU A 75 18.93 -3.59 -2.46
N LYS A 76 18.75 -2.31 -2.82
CA LYS A 76 19.52 -1.21 -2.23
C LYS A 76 19.13 -1.01 -0.76
N LEU A 77 17.85 -1.04 -0.42
CA LEU A 77 17.38 -0.96 0.98
C LEU A 77 17.98 -2.09 1.82
N LEU A 78 17.96 -3.32 1.33
CA LEU A 78 18.53 -4.47 2.04
C LEU A 78 20.05 -4.35 2.21
N ASN A 79 20.75 -3.80 1.21
CA ASN A 79 22.20 -3.59 1.31
C ASN A 79 22.59 -2.53 2.34
N GLU A 80 21.83 -1.44 2.42
CA GLU A 80 22.13 -0.31 3.30
C GLU A 80 21.64 -0.52 4.74
N LEU A 81 20.50 -1.21 4.94
CA LEU A 81 19.84 -1.30 6.23
C LEU A 81 19.93 -2.69 6.89
N GLY A 82 20.19 -3.73 6.11
CA GLY A 82 20.35 -5.11 6.60
C GLY A 82 19.58 -6.13 5.76
N THR A 83 20.25 -7.24 5.47
CA THR A 83 19.72 -8.32 4.62
C THR A 83 18.74 -9.25 5.33
N ASP A 84 18.56 -9.11 6.64
CA ASP A 84 17.62 -9.84 7.49
C ASP A 84 16.22 -9.21 7.55
N ILE A 85 16.05 -8.02 6.94
CA ILE A 85 14.74 -7.38 6.81
C ILE A 85 13.82 -8.25 5.93
N PRO A 86 12.66 -8.71 6.45
CA PRO A 86 11.77 -9.56 5.68
C PRO A 86 11.12 -8.79 4.52
N VAL A 87 11.09 -9.42 3.35
CA VAL A 87 10.40 -8.94 2.15
C VAL A 87 9.25 -9.89 1.83
N TYR A 88 8.03 -9.39 1.98
CA TYR A 88 6.78 -10.09 1.71
C TYR A 88 6.31 -9.76 0.29
N GLY A 89 5.96 -10.76 -0.50
CA GLY A 89 5.47 -10.51 -1.86
C GLY A 89 4.75 -11.70 -2.47
N PRO A 90 3.98 -11.46 -3.56
CA PRO A 90 3.14 -12.49 -4.18
C PRO A 90 3.94 -13.69 -4.61
N ARG A 91 3.38 -14.88 -4.34
CA ARG A 91 4.01 -16.17 -4.66
C ARG A 91 4.27 -16.33 -6.16
N GLY A 92 3.35 -15.86 -6.99
CA GLY A 92 3.37 -16.05 -8.45
C GLY A 92 4.27 -15.08 -9.21
N GLU A 93 4.96 -14.16 -8.52
CA GLU A 93 5.76 -13.12 -9.17
C GLU A 93 7.24 -13.20 -8.75
N ASN A 94 8.12 -12.67 -9.59
CA ASN A 94 9.55 -12.62 -9.30
C ASN A 94 9.88 -11.30 -8.58
N ILE A 95 9.94 -11.35 -7.25
CA ILE A 95 10.26 -10.19 -6.42
C ILE A 95 11.71 -10.28 -5.93
N PRO A 96 12.58 -9.29 -6.22
CA PRO A 96 13.95 -9.25 -5.74
C PRO A 96 14.02 -9.30 -4.22
N GLY A 97 14.92 -10.11 -3.66
CA GLY A 97 15.15 -10.18 -2.21
C GLY A 97 13.98 -10.74 -1.38
N ARG A 98 12.90 -11.23 -2.02
CA ARG A 98 11.75 -11.79 -1.30
C ARG A 98 12.14 -12.97 -0.42
N THR A 99 11.78 -12.86 0.86
CA THR A 99 11.97 -13.92 1.87
C THR A 99 10.66 -14.60 2.27
N GLN A 100 9.52 -13.94 2.07
CA GLN A 100 8.19 -14.41 2.49
C GLN A 100 7.24 -14.45 1.29
N LEU A 101 6.75 -15.66 0.98
CA LEU A 101 5.77 -15.90 -0.09
C LEU A 101 4.36 -15.62 0.43
N VAL A 102 3.60 -14.81 -0.31
CA VAL A 102 2.23 -14.41 0.06
C VAL A 102 1.24 -14.86 -1.01
N LYS A 103 0.05 -15.30 -0.58
CA LYS A 103 -1.06 -15.73 -1.44
C LYS A 103 -2.41 -15.30 -0.86
N GLU A 104 -3.50 -15.54 -1.58
CA GLU A 104 -4.88 -15.28 -1.14
C GLU A 104 -5.13 -15.80 0.27
N GLY A 105 -5.65 -14.93 1.12
CA GLY A 105 -6.10 -15.25 2.47
C GLY A 105 -5.01 -15.36 3.53
N ASP A 106 -3.74 -15.28 3.16
CA ASP A 106 -2.65 -15.21 4.14
C ASP A 106 -2.79 -13.95 4.99
N VAL A 107 -2.39 -14.05 6.26
CA VAL A 107 -2.36 -12.93 7.20
C VAL A 107 -0.92 -12.70 7.63
N LEU A 108 -0.40 -11.54 7.33
CA LEU A 108 0.93 -11.11 7.73
C LEU A 108 0.83 -10.49 9.14
N GLU A 109 1.30 -11.21 10.14
CA GLU A 109 1.40 -10.70 11.51
C GLU A 109 2.75 -10.02 11.71
N ILE A 110 2.77 -8.70 11.60
CA ILE A 110 3.97 -7.89 11.80
C ILE A 110 4.01 -7.41 13.24
N SER A 111 5.13 -7.66 13.92
CA SER A 111 5.28 -7.34 15.35
C SER A 111 5.73 -5.90 15.61
N ALA A 112 6.45 -5.29 14.66
CA ALA A 112 6.94 -3.91 14.74
C ALA A 112 7.07 -3.29 13.32
N PRO A 113 6.29 -2.24 12.98
CA PRO A 113 5.14 -1.75 13.75
C PRO A 113 4.07 -2.85 13.85
N ARG A 114 3.36 -2.92 14.97
CA ARG A 114 2.38 -3.98 15.16
C ARG A 114 1.18 -3.79 14.24
N ILE A 115 1.05 -4.66 13.22
CA ILE A 115 -0.08 -4.64 12.29
C ILE A 115 -0.34 -6.05 11.74
N SER A 116 -1.61 -6.36 11.51
CA SER A 116 -2.07 -7.56 10.82
C SER A 116 -2.60 -7.16 9.43
N LEU A 117 -2.00 -7.70 8.37
CA LEU A 117 -2.34 -7.43 6.98
C LEU A 117 -2.86 -8.70 6.32
N LYS A 118 -4.12 -8.69 5.90
CA LYS A 118 -4.71 -9.79 5.12
C LYS A 118 -4.39 -9.59 3.64
N ALA A 119 -3.85 -10.62 3.01
CA ALA A 119 -3.57 -10.66 1.58
C ALA A 119 -4.84 -10.99 0.78
N LEU A 120 -5.08 -10.23 -0.28
CA LEU A 120 -6.15 -10.41 -1.25
C LEU A 120 -5.51 -10.51 -2.64
N GLU A 121 -5.59 -11.66 -3.29
CA GLU A 121 -5.18 -11.76 -4.70
C GLU A 121 -6.16 -10.97 -5.57
N VAL A 122 -5.63 -10.07 -6.38
CA VAL A 122 -6.41 -9.14 -7.22
C VAL A 122 -5.83 -9.10 -8.63
N PRO A 123 -5.95 -10.23 -9.37
CA PRO A 123 -5.44 -10.31 -10.72
C PRO A 123 -6.14 -9.32 -11.66
N GLY A 124 -5.38 -8.79 -12.60
CA GLY A 124 -5.85 -7.82 -13.61
C GLY A 124 -4.70 -7.01 -14.16
N HIS A 125 -4.09 -6.16 -13.35
CA HIS A 125 -2.90 -5.41 -13.71
C HIS A 125 -1.73 -6.35 -13.98
N THR A 126 -1.35 -7.18 -13.00
CA THR A 126 -0.57 -8.41 -13.20
C THR A 126 -1.41 -9.64 -12.84
N LEU A 127 -0.94 -10.87 -13.17
CA LEU A 127 -1.69 -12.10 -12.90
C LEU A 127 -1.69 -12.50 -11.43
N SER A 128 -0.67 -12.13 -10.68
CA SER A 128 -0.51 -12.50 -9.27
C SER A 128 -0.46 -11.29 -8.34
N HIS A 129 -1.03 -10.17 -8.77
CA HIS A 129 -1.10 -8.96 -7.95
C HIS A 129 -1.81 -9.21 -6.63
N ILE A 130 -1.25 -8.71 -5.53
CA ILE A 130 -1.82 -8.79 -4.18
C ILE A 130 -2.09 -7.38 -3.65
N ALA A 131 -3.28 -7.19 -3.08
CA ALA A 131 -3.57 -6.06 -2.20
C ALA A 131 -3.50 -6.50 -0.73
N TYR A 132 -3.14 -5.57 0.15
CA TYR A 132 -3.05 -5.83 1.59
C TYR A 132 -4.09 -5.02 2.35
N PHE A 133 -4.90 -5.71 3.13
CA PHE A 133 -5.99 -5.12 3.90
C PHE A 133 -5.74 -5.24 5.40
N ALA A 134 -5.70 -4.11 6.11
CA ALA A 134 -5.74 -4.05 7.55
C ALA A 134 -7.16 -3.66 8.01
N ASN A 135 -7.81 -4.54 8.77
CA ASN A 135 -9.05 -4.18 9.44
C ASN A 135 -8.77 -3.34 10.70
N MET A 136 -9.80 -2.76 11.31
CA MET A 136 -9.67 -2.09 12.60
C MET A 136 -9.01 -3.00 13.63
N GLN A 137 -8.02 -2.48 14.32
CA GLN A 137 -7.24 -3.16 15.36
C GLN A 137 -7.01 -2.15 16.50
N ALA A 138 -6.41 -2.57 17.60
CA ALA A 138 -6.19 -1.69 18.76
C ALA A 138 -5.42 -0.39 18.44
N ASN A 139 -4.59 -0.41 17.41
CA ASN A 139 -3.76 0.69 16.92
C ASN A 139 -4.09 1.13 15.48
N VAL A 140 -5.11 0.55 14.85
CA VAL A 140 -5.64 0.89 13.52
C VAL A 140 -7.06 1.40 13.68
N VAL A 141 -7.25 2.71 13.58
CA VAL A 141 -8.55 3.37 13.85
C VAL A 141 -9.53 3.16 12.69
N GLU A 142 -9.07 3.21 11.46
CA GLU A 142 -9.86 2.99 10.25
C GLU A 142 -9.25 1.85 9.43
N PRO A 143 -10.07 1.03 8.77
CA PRO A 143 -9.55 0.00 7.86
C PRO A 143 -8.70 0.62 6.76
N MET A 144 -7.62 -0.06 6.38
CA MET A 144 -6.66 0.39 5.37
C MET A 144 -6.52 -0.63 4.26
N LEU A 145 -6.44 -0.17 3.01
CA LEU A 145 -6.20 -1.00 1.83
C LEU A 145 -5.02 -0.46 1.04
N PHE A 146 -3.94 -1.21 0.97
CA PHE A 146 -2.80 -0.96 0.09
C PHE A 146 -3.04 -1.75 -1.19
N CYS A 147 -3.55 -1.09 -2.22
CA CYS A 147 -4.08 -1.76 -3.41
C CYS A 147 -3.12 -1.80 -4.59
N GLY A 148 -1.91 -1.26 -4.46
CA GLY A 148 -0.97 -1.14 -5.57
C GLY A 148 -1.65 -0.54 -6.79
N ASP A 149 -1.52 -1.22 -7.93
CA ASP A 149 -2.04 -0.80 -9.22
C ASP A 149 -3.39 -1.43 -9.62
N THR A 150 -4.17 -1.88 -8.63
CA THR A 150 -5.50 -2.40 -8.91
C THR A 150 -6.56 -1.31 -8.93
N LEU A 151 -6.58 -0.41 -7.92
CA LEU A 151 -7.57 0.65 -7.78
C LEU A 151 -6.89 2.00 -7.62
N PHE A 152 -7.37 3.00 -8.38
CA PHE A 152 -6.98 4.40 -8.26
C PHE A 152 -8.20 5.28 -8.03
N ALA A 153 -7.98 6.53 -7.64
CA ALA A 153 -9.06 7.51 -7.58
C ALA A 153 -9.69 7.68 -8.97
N SER A 154 -10.99 7.38 -9.06
CA SER A 154 -11.80 7.42 -10.30
C SER A 154 -11.30 6.52 -11.44
N GLY A 155 -10.56 5.46 -11.12
CA GLY A 155 -10.02 4.55 -12.14
C GLY A 155 -9.48 3.24 -11.58
N CYS A 156 -8.88 2.46 -12.45
CA CYS A 156 -8.19 1.22 -12.11
C CYS A 156 -6.91 1.06 -12.94
N GLY A 157 -6.07 0.12 -12.55
CA GLY A 157 -4.83 -0.18 -13.24
C GLY A 157 -5.03 -0.67 -14.67
N ARG A 158 -4.03 -0.40 -15.51
CA ARG A 158 -3.96 -0.94 -16.86
C ARG A 158 -3.81 -2.46 -16.81
N LEU A 159 -4.47 -3.15 -17.75
CA LEU A 159 -4.37 -4.61 -17.89
C LEU A 159 -3.14 -4.96 -18.73
N PHE A 160 -2.02 -5.33 -18.08
CA PHE A 160 -0.84 -5.81 -18.80
C PHE A 160 -0.89 -7.32 -19.01
N GLU A 161 -1.35 -8.08 -18.02
CA GLU A 161 -1.30 -9.54 -18.04
C GLU A 161 -2.69 -10.17 -17.89
N GLY A 162 -3.55 -9.56 -17.09
CA GLY A 162 -4.89 -10.09 -16.80
C GLY A 162 -5.95 -9.67 -17.81
N THR A 163 -7.19 -10.04 -17.51
CA THR A 163 -8.37 -9.78 -18.33
C THR A 163 -9.31 -8.77 -17.66
N PRO A 164 -10.20 -8.09 -18.43
CA PRO A 164 -11.23 -7.21 -17.85
C PRO A 164 -12.12 -7.92 -16.82
N THR A 165 -12.41 -9.20 -17.05
CA THR A 165 -13.21 -10.02 -16.11
C THR A 165 -12.48 -10.21 -14.79
N GLN A 166 -11.18 -10.51 -14.81
CA GLN A 166 -10.37 -10.63 -13.60
C GLN A 166 -10.30 -9.31 -12.84
N MET A 167 -10.02 -8.20 -13.53
CA MET A 167 -9.99 -6.87 -12.88
C MET A 167 -11.35 -6.53 -12.26
N SER A 168 -12.46 -6.78 -12.95
CA SER A 168 -13.80 -6.56 -12.39
C SER A 168 -14.05 -7.37 -11.12
N GLN A 169 -13.65 -8.65 -11.10
CA GLN A 169 -13.75 -9.50 -9.92
C GLN A 169 -12.85 -9.01 -8.78
N SER A 170 -11.66 -8.52 -9.09
CA SER A 170 -10.74 -7.92 -8.11
C SER A 170 -11.32 -6.66 -7.48
N LEU A 171 -11.91 -5.77 -8.29
CA LEU A 171 -12.60 -4.58 -7.78
C LEU A 171 -13.86 -4.94 -6.97
N ASP A 172 -14.55 -6.02 -7.29
CA ASP A 172 -15.70 -6.50 -6.50
C ASP A 172 -15.27 -7.01 -5.10
N LYS A 173 -14.06 -7.57 -4.95
CA LYS A 173 -13.50 -7.86 -3.61
C LYS A 173 -13.39 -6.57 -2.79
N PHE A 174 -12.90 -5.47 -3.38
CA PHE A 174 -12.76 -4.20 -2.66
C PHE A 174 -14.11 -3.58 -2.29
N LYS A 175 -15.14 -3.72 -3.12
CA LYS A 175 -16.51 -3.28 -2.80
C LYS A 175 -17.09 -3.97 -1.57
N SER A 176 -16.61 -5.18 -1.22
CA SER A 176 -17.05 -5.91 -0.03
C SER A 176 -16.40 -5.45 1.27
N LEU A 177 -15.36 -4.61 1.19
CA LEU A 177 -14.68 -4.04 2.36
C LEU A 177 -15.55 -2.98 3.05
N PRO A 178 -15.26 -2.62 4.31
CA PRO A 178 -15.95 -1.53 5.01
C PRO A 178 -15.92 -0.22 4.21
N LYS A 179 -17.04 0.50 4.18
CA LYS A 179 -17.17 1.73 3.35
C LYS A 179 -16.22 2.87 3.75
N ASN A 180 -15.75 2.87 4.99
CA ASN A 180 -14.78 3.82 5.53
C ASN A 180 -13.34 3.34 5.37
N THR A 181 -13.06 2.33 4.52
CA THR A 181 -11.70 1.88 4.24
C THR A 181 -10.91 2.99 3.55
N LEU A 182 -9.78 3.36 4.15
CA LEU A 182 -8.81 4.26 3.53
C LEU A 182 -8.04 3.51 2.45
N VAL A 183 -7.95 4.09 1.25
CA VAL A 183 -7.31 3.46 0.10
C VAL A 183 -5.97 4.14 -0.19
N TYR A 184 -4.92 3.37 -0.15
CA TYR A 184 -3.53 3.77 -0.40
C TYR A 184 -3.08 3.17 -1.73
N CYS A 185 -3.34 3.90 -2.83
CA CYS A 185 -2.91 3.51 -4.18
C CYS A 185 -1.51 4.03 -4.48
N THR A 186 -0.84 3.45 -5.48
CA THR A 186 0.57 3.75 -5.74
C THR A 186 0.77 4.97 -6.63
N HIS A 187 -0.19 5.34 -7.48
CA HIS A 187 0.00 6.42 -8.46
C HIS A 187 -0.99 7.58 -8.31
N GLU A 188 -0.50 8.80 -8.56
CA GLU A 188 -1.32 10.01 -8.60
C GLU A 188 -1.91 10.24 -9.99
N TYR A 189 -2.85 9.39 -10.37
CA TYR A 189 -3.56 9.49 -11.65
C TYR A 189 -4.92 10.18 -11.55
N THR A 190 -5.26 10.78 -10.40
CA THR A 190 -6.61 11.27 -10.10
C THR A 190 -7.19 12.18 -11.16
N LEU A 191 -6.49 13.26 -11.54
CA LEU A 191 -7.02 14.20 -12.52
C LEU A 191 -7.13 13.60 -13.92
N SER A 192 -6.22 12.69 -14.29
CA SER A 192 -6.27 11.97 -15.56
C SER A 192 -7.46 11.01 -15.62
N ASN A 193 -7.66 10.24 -14.55
CA ASN A 193 -8.78 9.31 -14.44
C ASN A 193 -10.13 10.04 -14.42
N ILE A 194 -10.23 11.16 -13.70
CA ILE A 194 -11.44 12.00 -13.69
C ILE A 194 -11.78 12.50 -15.10
N ARG A 195 -10.80 12.95 -15.89
CA ARG A 195 -11.05 13.37 -17.28
C ARG A 195 -11.68 12.25 -18.11
N PHE A 196 -11.15 11.03 -17.98
CA PHE A 196 -11.73 9.85 -18.65
C PHE A 196 -13.13 9.53 -18.13
N ALA A 197 -13.32 9.50 -16.81
CA ALA A 197 -14.60 9.20 -16.18
C ALA A 197 -15.70 10.20 -16.61
N LEU A 198 -15.39 11.51 -16.68
CA LEU A 198 -16.31 12.53 -17.17
C LEU A 198 -16.65 12.38 -18.66
N ALA A 199 -15.73 11.84 -19.48
CA ALA A 199 -16.03 11.54 -20.88
C ALA A 199 -17.02 10.37 -21.02
N VAL A 200 -16.99 9.42 -20.08
CA VAL A 200 -17.91 8.25 -20.04
C VAL A 200 -19.24 8.62 -19.37
N GLU A 201 -19.21 9.39 -18.30
CA GLU A 201 -20.37 9.78 -17.49
C GLU A 201 -20.49 11.30 -17.36
N PRO A 202 -20.74 12.06 -18.45
CA PRO A 202 -20.68 13.52 -18.45
C PRO A 202 -21.73 14.21 -17.56
N ASN A 203 -22.80 13.52 -17.21
CA ASN A 203 -23.91 14.03 -16.38
C ASN A 203 -23.85 13.50 -14.93
N ASN A 204 -22.81 12.82 -14.51
CA ASN A 204 -22.68 12.33 -13.14
C ASN A 204 -22.28 13.50 -12.21
N VAL A 205 -23.28 14.01 -11.48
CA VAL A 205 -23.13 15.19 -10.61
C VAL A 205 -22.09 14.97 -9.48
N ASN A 206 -21.98 13.74 -8.97
CA ASN A 206 -21.01 13.43 -7.94
C ASN A 206 -19.57 13.45 -8.52
N LEU A 207 -19.39 12.97 -9.74
CA LEU A 207 -18.11 12.99 -10.42
C LEU A 207 -17.69 14.43 -10.80
N ILE A 208 -18.64 15.27 -11.22
CA ILE A 208 -18.40 16.69 -11.51
C ILE A 208 -17.90 17.39 -10.22
N SER A 209 -18.64 17.25 -9.12
CA SER A 209 -18.26 17.83 -7.82
C SER A 209 -16.90 17.32 -7.33
N TRP A 210 -16.63 16.01 -7.50
CA TRP A 210 -15.32 15.43 -7.18
C TRP A 210 -14.21 16.02 -8.04
N SER A 211 -14.46 16.25 -9.33
CA SER A 211 -13.49 16.87 -10.25
C SER A 211 -13.05 18.26 -9.79
N GLU A 212 -14.01 19.09 -9.34
CA GLU A 212 -13.72 20.42 -8.82
C GLU A 212 -12.87 20.35 -7.55
N ARG A 213 -13.29 19.54 -6.58
CA ARG A 213 -12.56 19.34 -5.33
C ARG A 213 -11.15 18.75 -5.55
N ALA A 214 -11.00 17.80 -6.48
CA ALA A 214 -9.71 17.17 -6.75
C ALA A 214 -8.69 18.16 -7.34
N LYS A 215 -9.14 19.15 -8.11
CA LYS A 215 -8.30 20.26 -8.60
C LYS A 215 -7.86 21.15 -7.44
N GLU A 216 -8.81 21.61 -6.61
CA GLU A 216 -8.51 22.46 -5.44
C GLU A 216 -7.50 21.84 -4.47
N LEU A 217 -7.50 20.52 -4.33
CA LEU A 217 -6.57 19.80 -3.45
C LEU A 217 -5.14 19.68 -4.02
N ARG A 218 -4.94 20.02 -5.30
CA ARG A 218 -3.65 19.90 -6.01
C ARG A 218 -3.06 21.23 -6.51
N ASP A 219 -3.80 22.31 -6.31
CA ASP A 219 -3.35 23.70 -6.49
C ASP A 219 -2.68 24.21 -5.20
#